data_ebd296e9cb936aaa5b54058b390420ca
#
_entry.id   ebd296e9cb936aaa5b54058b390420ca
#
_cell.length_a   1.000
_cell.length_b   1.000
_cell.length_c   1.000
_cell.angle_alpha   90.00
_cell.angle_beta   90.00
_cell.angle_gamma   90.00
#
_symmetry.space_group_name_H-M   'P 1'
#
loop_
_entity.id
_entity.type
_entity.pdbx_description
1 polymer ?
#
loop_
_entity_poly.entity_id
_entity_poly.type
_entity_poly.pdbx_seq_one_letter_code
_entity_poly.pdbx_strand_id
1 'polypeptide(L)'
;MKIFILCGGFGTRLDHESKFIAKPMVRIGKDPILYHLIENFYAQGFDEFVLCLGYRAETIINYFLKEKIKHIKILKNGRNHIKILFKNTKIKFKVFLINTGIKQELEDELR
;
A
#
# COMPACT_ATOMS: atom_id res chain seq x y z
N MET A 1 -0.61 -17.58 -2.05
CA MET A 1 -0.92 -16.74 -3.19
C MET A 1 -0.90 -15.27 -2.79
N LYS A 2 -0.33 -14.44 -3.62
CA LYS A 2 -0.18 -13.02 -3.31
C LYS A 2 -1.17 -12.18 -4.09
N ILE A 3 -1.65 -11.12 -3.47
CA ILE A 3 -2.51 -10.14 -4.14
C ILE A 3 -1.66 -8.92 -4.46
N PHE A 4 -1.63 -8.54 -5.72
CA PHE A 4 -0.92 -7.35 -6.17
C PHE A 4 -1.91 -6.20 -6.29
N ILE A 5 -1.58 -5.09 -5.67
CA ILE A 5 -2.44 -3.91 -5.69
C ILE A 5 -1.65 -2.72 -6.23
N LEU A 6 -2.13 -2.15 -7.31
CA LEU A 6 -1.53 -0.96 -7.89
C LEU A 6 -2.06 0.25 -7.13
N CYS A 7 -1.19 0.89 -6.38
CA CYS A 7 -1.61 1.95 -5.47
C CYS A 7 -1.32 3.35 -5.98
N GLY A 8 -0.55 3.45 -7.04
CA GLY A 8 -0.14 4.76 -7.45
C GLY A 8 -0.56 5.09 -8.86
N GLY A 9 -1.74 5.57 -9.03
CA GLY A 9 -2.06 6.17 -10.29
C GLY A 9 -1.10 7.32 -10.52
N PHE A 10 -0.95 7.78 -11.72
CA PHE A 10 0.01 8.82 -12.03
C PHE A 10 -0.55 10.21 -11.78
N GLY A 11 -1.28 10.37 -10.69
CA GLY A 11 -1.84 11.64 -10.34
C GLY A 11 -2.96 12.06 -11.25
N THR A 12 -3.50 11.15 -11.98
CA THR A 12 -4.69 11.43 -12.74
C THR A 12 -5.77 11.75 -11.75
N ARG A 13 -6.07 13.00 -11.67
CA ARG A 13 -6.97 13.39 -10.67
C ARG A 13 -8.30 13.43 -11.22
N LEU A 14 -9.18 12.94 -10.49
CA LEU A 14 -10.56 13.02 -10.84
C LEU A 14 -11.20 14.21 -10.17
N ASP A 15 -10.58 14.66 -9.08
CA ASP A 15 -11.09 15.79 -8.33
C ASP A 15 -9.95 16.47 -7.61
N HIS A 16 -10.25 17.51 -6.87
CA HIS A 16 -9.25 18.29 -6.19
C HIS A 16 -8.60 17.54 -5.06
N GLU A 17 -9.33 16.66 -4.43
CA GLU A 17 -8.81 15.93 -3.29
C GLU A 17 -7.72 14.96 -3.70
N SER A 18 -7.85 14.35 -4.85
CA SER A 18 -6.87 13.37 -5.30
C SER A 18 -5.53 13.99 -5.65
N LYS A 19 -5.46 15.31 -5.71
CA LYS A 19 -4.19 15.98 -5.94
C LYS A 19 -3.26 15.85 -4.74
N PHE A 20 -3.82 15.68 -3.56
CA PHE A 20 -3.04 15.74 -2.32
C PHE A 20 -2.92 14.42 -1.63
N ILE A 21 -3.77 13.48 -1.95
CA ILE A 21 -3.79 12.17 -1.32
C ILE A 21 -3.82 11.11 -2.40
N ALA A 22 -2.99 10.08 -2.24
CA ALA A 22 -3.06 8.94 -3.14
C ALA A 22 -4.48 8.37 -3.03
N LYS A 23 -5.08 8.04 -4.15
CA LYS A 23 -6.46 7.61 -4.17
C LYS A 23 -6.76 6.46 -3.22
N PRO A 24 -5.91 5.42 -3.12
CA PRO A 24 -6.18 4.34 -2.16
C PRO A 24 -6.14 4.78 -0.72
N MET A 25 -5.64 5.98 -0.45
CA MET A 25 -5.51 6.49 0.90
C MET A 25 -6.65 7.42 1.30
N VAL A 26 -7.64 7.58 0.44
CA VAL A 26 -8.84 8.31 0.81
C VAL A 26 -9.53 7.50 1.89
N ARG A 27 -9.89 8.16 2.97
CA ARG A 27 -10.42 7.46 4.13
C ARG A 27 -11.91 7.23 4.05
N ILE A 28 -12.30 6.06 4.53
CA ILE A 28 -13.69 5.73 4.75
C ILE A 28 -13.75 5.31 6.20
N GLY A 29 -14.27 6.17 7.05
CA GLY A 29 -14.21 5.96 8.47
C GLY A 29 -12.80 6.19 9.00
N LYS A 30 -12.31 5.30 9.80
CA LYS A 30 -10.99 5.40 10.41
C LYS A 30 -9.86 5.06 9.45
N ASP A 31 -10.13 4.21 8.49
CA ASP A 31 -9.07 3.63 7.67
C ASP A 31 -9.23 3.98 6.21
N PRO A 32 -8.12 4.02 5.48
CA PRO A 32 -8.16 4.29 4.06
C PRO A 32 -8.77 3.12 3.28
N ILE A 33 -9.22 3.42 2.09
CA ILE A 33 -9.78 2.42 1.18
C ILE A 33 -8.85 1.23 1.06
N LEU A 34 -7.56 1.49 0.98
CA LEU A 34 -6.55 0.43 0.85
C LEU A 34 -6.66 -0.60 1.98
N TYR A 35 -6.82 -0.14 3.20
CA TYR A 35 -6.90 -1.06 4.32
C TYR A 35 -8.20 -1.88 4.27
N HIS A 36 -9.30 -1.25 3.90
CA HIS A 36 -10.56 -1.98 3.75
C HIS A 36 -10.43 -3.05 2.66
N LEU A 37 -9.72 -2.74 1.59
CA LEU A 37 -9.51 -3.69 0.52
C LEU A 37 -8.68 -4.88 1.00
N ILE A 38 -7.63 -4.61 1.76
CA ILE A 38 -6.81 -5.66 2.33
C ILE A 38 -7.63 -6.55 3.25
N GLU A 39 -8.45 -5.95 4.11
CA GLU A 39 -9.29 -6.73 5.00
C GLU A 39 -10.26 -7.61 4.24
N ASN A 40 -10.80 -7.10 3.15
CA ASN A 40 -11.73 -7.86 2.33
C ASN A 40 -11.05 -9.08 1.71
N PHE A 41 -9.85 -8.91 1.18
CA PHE A 41 -9.11 -10.05 0.63
C PHE A 41 -8.66 -10.99 1.73
N TYR A 42 -8.31 -10.47 2.88
CA TYR A 42 -7.93 -11.32 3.99
C TYR A 42 -9.07 -12.23 4.40
N ALA A 43 -10.28 -11.71 4.40
CA ALA A 43 -11.47 -12.50 4.73
C ALA A 43 -11.68 -13.61 3.71
N GLN A 44 -11.16 -13.46 2.52
CA GLN A 44 -11.25 -14.48 1.48
C GLN A 44 -10.10 -15.48 1.52
N GLY A 45 -9.18 -15.32 2.46
CA GLY A 45 -8.10 -16.28 2.64
C GLY A 45 -6.74 -15.81 2.17
N PHE A 46 -6.61 -14.57 1.71
CA PHE A 46 -5.32 -14.06 1.25
C PHE A 46 -4.63 -13.33 2.39
N ASP A 47 -3.36 -13.65 2.59
CA ASP A 47 -2.59 -13.06 3.68
C ASP A 47 -1.25 -12.47 3.24
N GLU A 48 -1.05 -12.33 1.94
CA GLU A 48 0.15 -11.69 1.42
C GLU A 48 -0.26 -10.69 0.36
N PHE A 49 0.23 -9.46 0.53
CA PHE A 49 -0.14 -8.35 -0.36
C PHE A 49 1.11 -7.66 -0.86
N VAL A 50 1.15 -7.39 -2.16
CA VAL A 50 2.24 -6.63 -2.77
C VAL A 50 1.63 -5.33 -3.25
N LEU A 51 2.07 -4.23 -2.65
CA LEU A 51 1.56 -2.91 -2.98
C LEU A 51 2.58 -2.21 -3.87
N CYS A 52 2.20 -1.96 -5.10
CA CYS A 52 3.06 -1.26 -6.05
C CYS A 52 2.77 0.22 -5.93
N LEU A 53 3.70 0.93 -5.33
CA LEU A 53 3.53 2.34 -5.02
C LEU A 53 4.03 3.23 -6.15
N GLY A 54 3.44 4.39 -6.24
CA GLY A 54 3.84 5.37 -7.24
C GLY A 54 3.60 6.76 -6.72
N TYR A 55 2.71 7.49 -7.37
CA TYR A 55 2.38 8.83 -6.95
C TYR A 55 1.99 8.89 -5.48
N ARG A 56 2.61 9.78 -4.73
CA ARG A 56 2.36 9.97 -3.30
C ARG A 56 2.61 8.70 -2.49
N ALA A 57 3.65 7.96 -2.87
CA ALA A 57 3.99 6.72 -2.19
C ALA A 57 4.21 6.94 -0.69
N GLU A 58 4.73 8.10 -0.30
CA GLU A 58 5.02 8.36 1.09
C GLU A 58 3.77 8.34 1.96
N THR A 59 2.60 8.65 1.41
CA THR A 59 1.38 8.61 2.21
C THR A 59 1.04 7.18 2.62
N ILE A 60 1.28 6.24 1.74
CA ILE A 60 1.01 4.84 2.02
C ILE A 60 2.06 4.28 2.98
N ILE A 61 3.31 4.59 2.73
CA ILE A 61 4.40 4.15 3.60
C ILE A 61 4.18 4.68 5.01
N ASN A 62 3.84 5.96 5.12
CA ASN A 62 3.61 6.56 6.44
C ASN A 62 2.42 5.97 7.15
N TYR A 63 1.41 5.59 6.40
CA TYR A 63 0.26 4.95 7.03
C TYR A 63 0.69 3.70 7.81
N PHE A 64 1.46 2.84 7.18
CA PHE A 64 1.90 1.63 7.85
C PHE A 64 2.96 1.89 8.91
N LEU A 65 3.92 2.74 8.63
CA LEU A 65 5.06 2.93 9.53
C LEU A 65 4.77 3.87 10.69
N LYS A 66 3.71 4.66 10.61
CA LYS A 66 3.35 5.58 11.67
C LYS A 66 2.03 5.25 12.32
N GLU A 67 0.97 5.15 11.53
CA GLU A 67 -0.35 4.91 12.12
C GLU A 67 -0.52 3.48 12.60
N LYS A 68 0.09 2.53 11.95
CA LYS A 68 -0.01 1.13 12.34
C LYS A 68 1.24 0.60 13.02
N ILE A 69 2.07 1.50 13.53
CA ILE A 69 3.38 1.13 14.08
C ILE A 69 3.28 0.10 15.21
N LYS A 70 2.21 0.13 15.98
CA LYS A 70 2.05 -0.82 17.08
C LYS A 70 1.77 -2.23 16.63
N HIS A 71 1.38 -2.39 15.39
CA HIS A 71 0.95 -3.68 14.88
C HIS A 71 1.86 -4.25 13.81
N ILE A 72 2.96 -3.58 13.51
CA ILE A 72 3.83 -4.04 12.42
C ILE A 72 5.21 -4.39 12.91
N LYS A 73 5.85 -5.27 12.15
CA LYS A 73 7.24 -5.60 12.33
C LYS A 73 7.87 -5.52 10.95
N ILE A 74 8.98 -4.79 10.86
CA ILE A 74 9.67 -4.67 9.59
C ILE A 74 10.52 -5.92 9.39
N LEU A 75 10.21 -6.68 8.35
CA LEU A 75 10.94 -7.90 8.05
C LEU A 75 12.11 -7.65 7.12
N LYS A 76 11.98 -6.66 6.24
CA LYS A 76 13.04 -6.33 5.31
C LYS A 76 12.87 -4.88 4.89
N ASN A 77 13.99 -4.16 4.86
CA ASN A 77 13.96 -2.75 4.48
C ASN A 77 15.07 -2.50 3.47
N GLY A 78 14.72 -2.49 2.21
CA GLY A 78 15.66 -2.25 1.15
C GLY A 78 15.49 -0.86 0.56
N ARG A 79 16.20 -0.61 -0.52
CA ARG A 79 16.22 0.71 -1.12
C ARG A 79 14.85 1.15 -1.64
N ASN A 80 14.18 0.27 -2.38
CA ASN A 80 12.91 0.60 -2.99
C ASN A 80 11.79 -0.31 -2.54
N HIS A 81 11.99 -0.98 -1.42
CA HIS A 81 10.97 -1.89 -0.93
C HIS A 81 11.07 -2.07 0.57
N ILE A 82 9.93 -2.30 1.18
CA ILE A 82 9.85 -2.58 2.60
C ILE A 82 8.87 -3.72 2.76
N LYS A 83 9.31 -4.76 3.45
CA LYS A 83 8.43 -5.88 3.74
C LYS A 83 8.07 -5.84 5.21
N ILE A 84 6.78 -5.82 5.50
CA ILE A 84 6.31 -5.76 6.88
C ILE A 84 5.35 -6.91 7.18
N LEU A 85 5.33 -7.27 8.44
CA LEU A 85 4.36 -8.19 8.97
C LEU A 85 3.39 -7.38 9.82
N PHE A 86 2.12 -7.42 9.45
CA PHE A 86 1.07 -6.79 10.24
C PHE A 86 0.40 -7.86 11.08
N LYS A 87 0.28 -7.59 12.37
CA LYS A 87 -0.35 -8.55 13.26
C LYS A 87 -1.08 -7.83 14.38
N ASN A 88 -2.33 -8.18 14.56
CA ASN A 88 -3.06 -7.73 15.74
C ASN A 88 -3.79 -8.95 16.31
N THR A 89 -4.75 -8.73 17.20
CA THR A 89 -5.41 -9.84 17.87
C THR A 89 -6.24 -10.70 16.95
N LYS A 90 -6.64 -10.17 15.81
CA LYS A 90 -7.57 -10.88 14.93
C LYS A 90 -6.97 -11.30 13.59
N ILE A 91 -6.04 -10.52 13.06
CA ILE A 91 -5.54 -10.78 11.72
C ILE A 91 -4.03 -10.70 11.68
N LYS A 92 -3.47 -11.40 10.70
CA LYS A 92 -2.04 -11.43 10.49
C LYS A 92 -1.78 -11.55 9.00
N PHE A 93 -1.07 -10.59 8.43
CA PHE A 93 -0.75 -10.65 7.01
C PHE A 93 0.58 -9.96 6.73
N LYS A 94 1.14 -10.26 5.58
CA LYS A 94 2.39 -9.63 5.14
C LYS A 94 2.10 -8.63 4.05
N VAL A 95 2.79 -7.50 4.09
CA VAL A 95 2.67 -6.48 3.08
C VAL A 95 4.05 -6.17 2.53
N PHE A 96 4.16 -6.21 1.23
CA PHE A 96 5.40 -5.89 0.54
C PHE A 96 5.17 -4.57 -0.18
N LEU A 97 5.79 -3.51 0.33
CA LEU A 97 5.66 -2.18 -0.25
C LEU A 97 6.80 -1.98 -1.23
N ILE A 98 6.48 -1.92 -2.51
CA ILE A 98 7.47 -1.74 -3.55
C ILE A 98 7.27 -0.37 -4.16
N ASN A 99 8.24 0.49 -4.00
CA ASN A 99 8.19 1.81 -4.61
C ASN A 99 8.74 1.72 -6.01
N THR A 100 7.86 1.51 -6.95
CA THR A 100 8.24 1.57 -8.35
C THR A 100 8.46 3.01 -8.75
N GLY A 101 7.88 3.91 -8.01
CA GLY A 101 8.07 5.34 -7.85
C GLY A 101 8.36 6.17 -9.04
N ILE A 102 8.95 5.62 -9.96
CA ILE A 102 9.35 6.38 -11.11
C ILE A 102 8.53 5.88 -12.26
N LYS A 103 7.68 6.76 -12.70
CA LYS A 103 6.82 6.48 -13.82
C LYS A 103 7.61 5.92 -15.00
N GLN A 104 8.80 6.43 -15.21
CA GLN A 104 9.64 6.00 -16.31
C GLN A 104 10.08 4.54 -16.17
N GLU A 105 10.41 4.12 -14.96
CA GLU A 105 10.79 2.75 -14.75
C GLU A 105 9.66 1.80 -15.08
N LEU A 106 8.46 2.17 -14.67
CA LEU A 106 7.30 1.36 -14.95
C LEU A 106 7.04 1.27 -16.45
N GLU A 107 7.18 2.40 -17.14
CA GLU A 107 6.99 2.42 -18.58
C GLU A 107 8.02 1.55 -19.28
N ASP A 108 9.26 1.58 -18.81
CA ASP A 108 10.30 0.77 -19.39
C ASP A 108 10.02 -0.72 -19.25
N GLU A 109 9.48 -1.11 -18.11
CA GLU A 109 9.15 -2.51 -17.90
C GLU A 109 7.99 -2.97 -18.75
N LEU A 110 7.09 -2.05 -19.08
CA LEU A 110 5.93 -2.40 -19.88
C LEU A 110 6.22 -2.45 -21.37
N ARG A 111 7.38 -2.04 -21.77
CA ARG A 111 7.78 -2.13 -23.19
C ARG A 111 8.40 -3.51 -23.47
#